data_f12f6b59fb976849f9783bfb7440b297
#
_entry.id   f12f6b59fb976849f9783bfb7440b297
#
_cell.length_a   1.000
_cell.length_b   1.000
_cell.length_c   1.000
_cell.angle_alpha   90.00
_cell.angle_beta   90.00
_cell.angle_gamma   90.00
#
_symmetry.space_group_name_H-M   'P 1'
#
loop_
_entity.id
_entity.type
_entity.pdbx_description
1 polymer ?
#
loop_
_entity_poly.entity_id
_entity_poly.type
_entity_poly.pdbx_seq_one_letter_code
_entity_poly.pdbx_strand_id
1 'polypeptide(L)'
;MSLLPNNWSAIRAFYADINPLILKAPANEWVVPAYAWEEHQCMINFTPIETWLWHDIRQCGAVLWPQYPVMNFFVDFANPVAKVAIECDGYAYHLDKAKDAARDKRLTDAGWTVYRISGKHCRIDSDEETGAPGLPQLFIRRICELHDISQFTLPKSEMPLDEWTSMSEEIDGWWDRVISSRAEALARKRGDL
;
A
#
# COMPACT_ATOMS: atom_id res chain seq x y z
N MET A 1 -16.99 -4.18 21.61
CA MET A 1 -17.30 -3.00 20.79
C MET A 1 -17.92 -3.53 19.51
N SER A 2 -19.17 -3.21 19.22
CA SER A 2 -19.81 -3.61 17.96
C SER A 2 -19.11 -2.85 16.85
N LEU A 3 -18.42 -3.58 15.98
CA LEU A 3 -17.95 -3.02 14.71
C LEU A 3 -19.20 -2.51 14.00
N LEU A 4 -19.22 -1.23 13.65
CA LEU A 4 -20.29 -0.70 12.83
C LEU A 4 -20.34 -1.51 11.53
N PRO A 5 -21.54 -1.83 11.01
CA PRO A 5 -21.65 -2.58 9.77
C PRO A 5 -20.88 -1.86 8.67
N ASN A 6 -20.30 -2.62 7.73
CA ASN A 6 -19.60 -2.10 6.55
C ASN A 6 -20.40 -0.98 5.91
N ASN A 7 -19.97 0.25 6.13
CA ASN A 7 -20.72 1.43 5.69
C ASN A 7 -20.28 1.88 4.29
N TRP A 8 -20.26 0.92 3.35
CA TRP A 8 -19.84 1.15 1.98
C TRP A 8 -20.58 2.30 1.29
N SER A 9 -21.86 2.49 1.63
CA SER A 9 -22.65 3.60 1.10
C SER A 9 -22.15 4.96 1.59
N ALA A 10 -21.78 5.08 2.86
CA ALA A 10 -21.20 6.30 3.42
C ALA A 10 -19.82 6.59 2.86
N ILE A 11 -18.98 5.55 2.67
CA ILE A 11 -17.67 5.69 2.02
C ILE A 11 -17.84 6.21 0.59
N ARG A 12 -18.79 5.65 -0.19
CA ARG A 12 -19.07 6.15 -1.54
C ARG A 12 -19.57 7.60 -1.53
N ALA A 13 -20.45 7.96 -0.62
CA ALA A 13 -20.97 9.33 -0.50
C ALA A 13 -19.82 10.30 -0.18
N PHE A 14 -18.97 9.96 0.79
CA PHE A 14 -17.81 10.76 1.15
C PHE A 14 -16.88 10.99 -0.06
N TYR A 15 -16.53 9.93 -0.80
CA TYR A 15 -15.70 10.08 -1.99
C TYR A 15 -16.42 10.82 -3.12
N ALA A 16 -17.73 10.69 -3.27
CA ALA A 16 -18.47 11.47 -4.26
C ALA A 16 -18.34 12.98 -3.99
N ASP A 17 -18.34 13.39 -2.72
CA ASP A 17 -18.20 14.80 -2.32
C ASP A 17 -16.78 15.33 -2.57
N ILE A 18 -15.73 14.56 -2.26
CA ILE A 18 -14.34 15.05 -2.33
C ILE A 18 -13.64 14.74 -3.66
N ASN A 19 -14.12 13.80 -4.47
CA ASN A 19 -13.51 13.41 -5.74
C ASN A 19 -13.26 14.58 -6.71
N PRO A 20 -14.18 15.55 -6.85
CA PRO A 20 -13.93 16.72 -7.71
C PRO A 20 -12.72 17.55 -7.27
N LEU A 21 -12.35 17.51 -6.00
CA LEU A 21 -11.16 18.15 -5.45
C LEU A 21 -9.93 17.27 -5.68
N ILE A 22 -10.02 15.98 -5.39
CA ILE A 22 -8.93 15.02 -5.58
C ILE A 22 -8.43 15.06 -7.03
N LEU A 23 -9.34 14.95 -8.00
CA LEU A 23 -8.99 14.88 -9.42
C LEU A 23 -8.43 16.19 -10.00
N LYS A 24 -8.48 17.30 -9.25
CA LYS A 24 -7.89 18.59 -9.63
C LYS A 24 -6.55 18.87 -8.95
N ALA A 25 -6.26 18.14 -7.88
CA ALA A 25 -5.01 18.29 -7.13
C ALA A 25 -3.86 17.50 -7.80
N PRO A 26 -2.60 17.86 -7.53
CA PRO A 26 -1.45 17.01 -7.85
C PRO A 26 -1.57 15.64 -7.18
N ALA A 27 -0.99 14.60 -7.81
CA ALA A 27 -1.06 13.24 -7.30
C ALA A 27 -0.39 13.07 -5.92
N ASN A 28 0.51 13.96 -5.56
CA ASN A 28 1.24 13.97 -4.28
C ASN A 28 0.68 14.95 -3.25
N GLU A 29 -0.57 15.42 -3.40
CA GLU A 29 -1.21 16.33 -2.45
C GLU A 29 -2.50 15.76 -1.89
N TRP A 30 -2.66 15.84 -0.55
CA TRP A 30 -3.91 15.56 0.12
C TRP A 30 -4.85 16.76 0.05
N VAL A 31 -6.08 16.56 -0.41
CA VAL A 31 -7.14 17.60 -0.43
C VAL A 31 -7.88 17.70 0.91
N VAL A 32 -7.77 16.67 1.75
CA VAL A 32 -8.15 16.67 3.16
C VAL A 32 -7.02 16.06 3.97
N PRO A 33 -6.83 16.42 5.24
CA PRO A 33 -5.76 15.85 6.06
C PRO A 33 -5.85 14.32 6.13
N ALA A 34 -4.70 13.65 6.00
CA ALA A 34 -4.64 12.19 6.05
C ALA A 34 -5.14 11.61 7.39
N TYR A 35 -4.94 12.33 8.51
CA TYR A 35 -5.44 11.93 9.83
C TYR A 35 -6.98 11.95 9.93
N ALA A 36 -7.69 12.61 9.02
CA ALA A 36 -9.16 12.57 8.99
C ALA A 36 -9.69 11.14 8.86
N TRP A 37 -8.92 10.24 8.27
CA TRP A 37 -9.26 8.82 8.17
C TRP A 37 -9.15 8.11 9.52
N GLU A 38 -8.28 8.55 10.41
CA GLU A 38 -8.14 8.02 11.77
C GLU A 38 -9.26 8.54 12.67
N GLU A 39 -9.66 9.80 12.51
CA GLU A 39 -10.77 10.41 13.26
C GLU A 39 -12.13 9.85 12.82
N HIS A 40 -12.26 9.51 11.54
CA HIS A 40 -13.48 8.94 10.95
C HIS A 40 -13.46 7.40 10.93
N GLN A 41 -12.86 6.75 11.91
CA GLN A 41 -12.80 5.29 12.05
C GLN A 41 -14.14 4.57 11.89
N CYS A 42 -15.26 5.28 12.07
CA CYS A 42 -16.59 4.75 11.81
C CYS A 42 -16.88 4.49 10.32
N MET A 43 -16.09 5.03 9.40
CA MET A 43 -16.26 4.88 7.95
C MET A 43 -15.30 3.89 7.33
N ILE A 44 -14.17 3.61 7.97
CA ILE A 44 -13.10 2.78 7.44
C ILE A 44 -12.85 1.61 8.38
N ASN A 45 -13.21 0.41 7.93
CA ASN A 45 -12.95 -0.83 8.65
C ASN A 45 -11.70 -1.49 8.07
N PHE A 46 -10.53 -1.05 8.52
CA PHE A 46 -9.30 -1.72 8.14
C PHE A 46 -9.21 -3.11 8.74
N THR A 47 -8.80 -4.07 7.93
CA THR A 47 -8.26 -5.33 8.43
C THR A 47 -6.92 -5.06 9.11
N PRO A 48 -6.40 -5.97 9.95
CA PRO A 48 -5.09 -5.80 10.57
C PRO A 48 -3.96 -5.54 9.56
N ILE A 49 -3.98 -6.22 8.40
CA ILE A 49 -2.96 -6.03 7.37
C ILE A 49 -3.05 -4.66 6.69
N GLU A 50 -4.25 -4.17 6.43
CA GLU A 50 -4.47 -2.81 5.92
C GLU A 50 -4.03 -1.75 6.93
N THR A 51 -4.26 -2.00 8.24
CA THR A 51 -3.82 -1.08 9.31
C THR A 51 -2.29 -0.95 9.33
N TRP A 52 -1.55 -2.07 9.23
CA TRP A 52 -0.09 -2.02 9.18
C TRP A 52 0.39 -1.27 7.95
N LEU A 53 -0.13 -1.62 6.76
CA LEU A 53 0.27 -0.93 5.53
C LEU A 53 -0.09 0.57 5.57
N TRP A 54 -1.20 0.95 6.20
CA TRP A 54 -1.57 2.35 6.38
C TRP A 54 -0.51 3.14 7.16
N HIS A 55 0.09 2.55 8.20
CA HIS A 55 1.20 3.19 8.91
C HIS A 55 2.40 3.45 7.99
N ASP A 56 2.76 2.49 7.16
CA ASP A 56 3.87 2.65 6.20
C ASP A 56 3.55 3.68 5.12
N ILE A 57 2.32 3.69 4.60
CA ILE A 57 1.81 4.72 3.68
C ILE A 57 1.98 6.11 4.29
N ARG A 58 1.58 6.28 5.56
CA ARG A 58 1.71 7.55 6.29
C ARG A 58 3.16 7.96 6.51
N GLN A 59 4.02 7.03 6.92
CA GLN A 59 5.45 7.27 7.13
C GLN A 59 6.17 7.68 5.84
N CYS A 60 5.75 7.14 4.71
CA CYS A 60 6.27 7.51 3.39
C CYS A 60 5.65 8.81 2.83
N GLY A 61 4.68 9.42 3.51
CA GLY A 61 3.93 10.57 2.98
C GLY A 61 3.21 10.27 1.66
N ALA A 62 2.93 8.99 1.40
CA ALA A 62 2.25 8.57 0.19
C ALA A 62 0.79 9.03 0.19
N VAL A 63 0.35 9.63 -0.91
CA VAL A 63 -1.05 10.05 -1.09
C VAL A 63 -1.82 8.88 -1.69
N LEU A 64 -2.33 8.04 -0.81
CA LEU A 64 -3.08 6.82 -1.14
C LEU A 64 -4.38 6.81 -0.33
N TRP A 65 -5.48 7.04 -1.01
CA TRP A 65 -6.82 7.15 -0.43
C TRP A 65 -7.34 5.77 -0.04
N PRO A 66 -7.67 5.53 1.26
CA PRO A 66 -8.07 4.20 1.73
C PRO A 66 -9.49 3.84 1.29
N GLN A 67 -9.71 2.56 1.03
CA GLN A 67 -11.00 1.98 0.60
C GLN A 67 -11.67 2.79 -0.52
N TYR A 68 -10.87 3.17 -1.50
CA TYR A 68 -11.30 4.05 -2.57
C TYR A 68 -12.24 3.34 -3.56
N PRO A 69 -13.39 3.94 -3.90
CA PRO A 69 -14.33 3.34 -4.84
C PRO A 69 -13.85 3.51 -6.30
N VAL A 70 -13.57 2.40 -6.95
CA VAL A 70 -13.28 2.35 -8.39
C VAL A 70 -14.39 1.55 -9.07
N MET A 71 -15.17 2.19 -9.93
CA MET A 71 -16.35 1.56 -10.54
C MET A 71 -17.31 1.00 -9.47
N ASN A 72 -17.58 -0.28 -9.49
CA ASN A 72 -18.39 -0.99 -8.47
C ASN A 72 -17.55 -1.75 -7.42
N PHE A 73 -16.25 -1.54 -7.39
CA PHE A 73 -15.32 -2.12 -6.42
C PHE A 73 -14.91 -1.08 -5.37
N PHE A 74 -14.30 -1.57 -4.31
CA PHE A 74 -13.43 -0.79 -3.42
C PHE A 74 -12.04 -1.39 -3.51
N VAL A 75 -11.03 -0.55 -3.63
CA VAL A 75 -9.62 -0.95 -3.53
C VAL A 75 -9.09 -0.51 -2.17
N ASP A 76 -8.17 -1.28 -1.59
CA ASP A 76 -7.73 -1.01 -0.22
C ASP A 76 -7.10 0.37 -0.10
N PHE A 77 -6.20 0.71 -1.03
CA PHE A 77 -5.59 2.04 -1.12
C PHE A 77 -5.44 2.47 -2.57
N ALA A 78 -5.72 3.73 -2.87
CA ALA A 78 -5.62 4.23 -4.25
C ALA A 78 -5.16 5.67 -4.36
N ASN A 79 -4.45 5.96 -5.44
CA ASN A 79 -4.28 7.33 -5.95
C ASN A 79 -5.04 7.46 -7.29
N PRO A 80 -6.20 8.12 -7.31
CA PRO A 80 -7.00 8.20 -8.53
C PRO A 80 -6.41 9.13 -9.59
N VAL A 81 -5.55 10.07 -9.21
CA VAL A 81 -4.88 10.97 -10.15
C VAL A 81 -3.82 10.22 -10.93
N ALA A 82 -2.97 9.46 -10.23
CA ALA A 82 -1.96 8.60 -10.84
C ALA A 82 -2.53 7.28 -11.36
N LYS A 83 -3.81 6.96 -11.04
CA LYS A 83 -4.46 5.66 -11.31
C LYS A 83 -3.67 4.47 -10.78
N VAL A 84 -3.22 4.57 -9.56
CA VAL A 84 -2.51 3.52 -8.84
C VAL A 84 -3.41 2.96 -7.75
N ALA A 85 -3.48 1.66 -7.62
CA ALA A 85 -4.18 0.95 -6.56
C ALA A 85 -3.23 -0.05 -5.87
N ILE A 86 -3.41 -0.22 -4.56
CA ILE A 86 -2.73 -1.23 -3.76
C ILE A 86 -3.78 -2.07 -3.09
N GLU A 87 -3.62 -3.39 -3.17
CA GLU A 87 -4.45 -4.41 -2.54
C GLU A 87 -3.63 -5.21 -1.55
N CYS A 88 -4.18 -5.44 -0.36
CA CYS A 88 -3.59 -6.27 0.69
C CYS A 88 -4.16 -7.69 0.61
N ASP A 89 -3.38 -8.64 0.10
CA ASP A 89 -3.84 -10.02 -0.09
C ASP A 89 -3.74 -10.83 1.21
N GLY A 90 -4.88 -11.02 1.88
CA GLY A 90 -5.01 -11.94 3.00
C GLY A 90 -5.07 -13.40 2.55
N TYR A 91 -4.58 -14.32 3.38
CA TYR A 91 -4.51 -15.77 3.08
C TYR A 91 -5.87 -16.40 2.67
N ALA A 92 -6.98 -15.81 3.11
CA ALA A 92 -8.33 -16.35 2.86
C ALA A 92 -8.96 -15.94 1.52
N TYR A 93 -8.36 -15.02 0.77
CA TYR A 93 -8.98 -14.42 -0.43
C TYR A 93 -8.67 -15.12 -1.76
N HIS A 94 -7.79 -16.12 -1.77
CA HIS A 94 -7.40 -16.81 -3.01
C HIS A 94 -8.35 -17.93 -3.47
N LEU A 95 -9.59 -17.96 -2.96
CA LEU A 95 -10.54 -19.05 -3.24
C LEU A 95 -11.19 -18.96 -4.64
N ASP A 96 -11.18 -17.79 -5.30
CA ASP A 96 -11.80 -17.62 -6.63
C ASP A 96 -10.90 -16.82 -7.59
N LYS A 97 -9.84 -17.48 -8.05
CA LYS A 97 -8.85 -16.89 -8.98
C LYS A 97 -9.47 -16.31 -10.26
N ALA A 98 -10.60 -16.86 -10.74
CA ALA A 98 -11.24 -16.37 -11.96
C ALA A 98 -11.92 -15.01 -11.72
N LYS A 99 -12.52 -14.82 -10.54
CA LYS A 99 -13.16 -13.58 -10.14
C LYS A 99 -12.15 -12.45 -9.91
N ASP A 100 -11.03 -12.81 -9.26
CA ASP A 100 -9.92 -11.87 -9.02
C ASP A 100 -9.29 -11.42 -10.32
N ALA A 101 -8.98 -12.36 -11.23
CA ALA A 101 -8.47 -12.05 -12.57
C ALA A 101 -9.42 -11.16 -13.39
N ALA A 102 -10.74 -11.40 -13.30
CA ALA A 102 -11.74 -10.58 -13.98
C ALA A 102 -11.81 -9.16 -13.40
N ARG A 103 -11.66 -9.02 -12.07
CA ARG A 103 -11.58 -7.72 -11.39
C ARG A 103 -10.34 -6.95 -11.83
N ASP A 104 -9.17 -7.60 -11.78
CA ASP A 104 -7.89 -7.00 -12.15
C ASP A 104 -7.90 -6.56 -13.62
N LYS A 105 -8.43 -7.39 -14.51
CA LYS A 105 -8.58 -7.02 -15.92
C LYS A 105 -9.44 -5.76 -16.07
N ARG A 106 -10.55 -5.63 -15.36
CA ARG A 106 -11.41 -4.44 -15.44
C ARG A 106 -10.72 -3.18 -14.93
N LEU A 107 -9.92 -3.30 -13.87
CA LEU A 107 -9.11 -2.19 -13.35
C LEU A 107 -8.05 -1.78 -14.37
N THR A 108 -7.32 -2.75 -14.93
CA THR A 108 -6.30 -2.50 -15.95
C THR A 108 -6.89 -1.90 -17.23
N ASP A 109 -8.03 -2.42 -17.72
CA ASP A 109 -8.73 -1.88 -18.89
C ASP A 109 -9.20 -0.42 -18.65
N ALA A 110 -9.45 -0.03 -17.39
CA ALA A 110 -9.77 1.35 -17.00
C ALA A 110 -8.50 2.21 -16.78
N GLY A 111 -7.32 1.67 -17.04
CA GLY A 111 -6.03 2.35 -16.98
C GLY A 111 -5.43 2.42 -15.57
N TRP A 112 -5.86 1.55 -14.65
CA TRP A 112 -5.27 1.43 -13.31
C TRP A 112 -4.07 0.49 -13.30
N THR A 113 -3.03 0.88 -12.60
CA THR A 113 -1.95 -0.02 -12.20
C THR A 113 -2.26 -0.55 -10.81
N VAL A 114 -2.38 -1.85 -10.68
CA VAL A 114 -2.72 -2.52 -9.40
C VAL A 114 -1.46 -3.21 -8.87
N TYR A 115 -1.07 -2.85 -7.66
CA TYR A 115 -0.01 -3.51 -6.91
C TYR A 115 -0.62 -4.34 -5.80
N ARG A 116 -0.02 -5.49 -5.49
CA ARG A 116 -0.49 -6.37 -4.43
C ARG A 116 0.61 -6.62 -3.42
N ILE A 117 0.25 -6.66 -2.14
CA ILE A 117 1.15 -7.03 -1.06
C ILE A 117 0.50 -8.11 -0.21
N SER A 118 1.19 -9.22 0.00
CA SER A 118 0.63 -10.30 0.83
C SER A 118 0.62 -9.91 2.31
N GLY A 119 -0.33 -10.44 3.06
CA GLY A 119 -0.41 -10.23 4.51
C GLY A 119 0.82 -10.71 5.28
N LYS A 120 1.59 -11.67 4.74
CA LYS A 120 2.90 -12.08 5.26
C LYS A 120 3.89 -10.90 5.19
N HIS A 121 3.94 -10.23 4.04
CA HIS A 121 4.89 -9.16 3.79
C HIS A 121 4.51 -7.84 4.46
N CYS A 122 3.21 -7.59 4.68
CA CYS A 122 2.75 -6.44 5.47
C CYS A 122 3.23 -6.46 6.93
N ARG A 123 3.73 -7.62 7.42
CA ARG A 123 4.20 -7.80 8.81
C ARG A 123 5.71 -7.68 8.98
N ILE A 124 6.45 -7.45 7.91
CA ILE A 124 7.91 -7.36 7.97
C ILE A 124 8.29 -5.93 8.32
N ASP A 125 8.31 -5.65 9.62
CA ASP A 125 8.58 -4.34 10.19
C ASP A 125 10.02 -3.86 9.93
N SER A 126 10.24 -2.59 10.21
CA SER A 126 11.57 -1.99 10.25
C SER A 126 12.41 -2.62 11.37
N ASP A 127 13.69 -2.76 11.11
CA ASP A 127 14.64 -3.23 12.10
C ASP A 127 15.06 -2.08 13.01
N GLU A 128 14.64 -2.12 14.28
CA GLU A 128 14.94 -1.08 15.27
C GLU A 128 16.44 -0.93 15.55
N GLU A 129 17.20 -2.02 15.47
CA GLU A 129 18.63 -2.01 15.77
C GLU A 129 19.43 -1.32 14.66
N THR A 130 19.07 -1.54 13.41
CA THR A 130 19.75 -0.99 12.24
C THR A 130 19.11 0.25 11.68
N GLY A 131 17.87 0.55 12.07
CA GLY A 131 17.03 1.58 11.45
C GLY A 131 16.66 1.26 10.00
N ALA A 132 16.80 0.01 9.59
CA ALA A 132 16.46 -0.42 8.24
C ALA A 132 14.93 -0.44 8.05
N PRO A 133 14.41 0.12 6.95
CA PRO A 133 12.99 0.09 6.67
C PRO A 133 12.48 -1.33 6.49
N GLY A 134 11.26 -1.59 6.92
CA GLY A 134 10.55 -2.83 6.68
C GLY A 134 10.24 -3.05 5.19
N LEU A 135 9.86 -4.26 4.84
CA LEU A 135 9.54 -4.59 3.45
C LEU A 135 8.34 -3.79 2.92
N PRO A 136 7.21 -3.62 3.66
CA PRO A 136 6.10 -2.80 3.19
C PRO A 136 6.50 -1.34 2.99
N GLN A 137 7.38 -0.81 3.81
CA GLN A 137 7.89 0.55 3.64
C GLN A 137 8.72 0.71 2.36
N LEU A 138 9.57 -0.28 2.02
CA LEU A 138 10.32 -0.29 0.76
C LEU A 138 9.40 -0.43 -0.45
N PHE A 139 8.34 -1.24 -0.33
CA PHE A 139 7.30 -1.40 -1.33
C PHE A 139 6.59 -0.06 -1.62
N ILE A 140 6.11 0.63 -0.59
CA ILE A 140 5.47 1.94 -0.74
C ILE A 140 6.42 2.96 -1.33
N ARG A 141 7.68 3.03 -0.87
CA ARG A 141 8.70 3.94 -1.43
C ARG A 141 8.90 3.73 -2.92
N ARG A 142 8.96 2.46 -3.36
CA ARG A 142 9.13 2.14 -4.78
C ARG A 142 7.94 2.59 -5.62
N ILE A 143 6.72 2.39 -5.13
CA ILE A 143 5.50 2.86 -5.79
C ILE A 143 5.48 4.40 -5.85
N CYS A 144 5.83 5.07 -4.75
CA CYS A 144 5.92 6.54 -4.71
C CYS A 144 6.91 7.07 -5.73
N GLU A 145 8.07 6.44 -5.87
CA GLU A 145 9.10 6.83 -6.85
C GLU A 145 8.58 6.67 -8.29
N LEU A 146 7.90 5.57 -8.61
CA LEU A 146 7.41 5.30 -9.95
C LEU A 146 6.26 6.21 -10.39
N HIS A 147 5.45 6.68 -9.44
CA HIS A 147 4.20 7.39 -9.74
C HIS A 147 4.14 8.82 -9.20
N ASP A 148 5.21 9.30 -8.58
CA ASP A 148 5.30 10.66 -7.98
C ASP A 148 4.10 11.00 -7.07
N ILE A 149 3.80 10.11 -6.13
CA ILE A 149 2.64 10.21 -5.23
C ILE A 149 2.99 10.46 -3.77
N SER A 150 4.24 10.83 -3.46
CA SER A 150 4.65 11.15 -2.09
C SER A 150 4.79 12.65 -1.89
N GLN A 151 4.34 13.14 -0.73
CA GLN A 151 4.60 14.50 -0.25
C GLN A 151 6.06 14.72 0.18
N PHE A 152 6.83 13.63 0.35
CA PHE A 152 8.20 13.66 0.86
C PHE A 152 9.20 13.26 -0.23
N THR A 153 10.40 13.82 -0.13
CA THR A 153 11.54 13.26 -0.86
C THR A 153 12.01 12.00 -0.14
N LEU A 154 11.75 10.85 -0.73
CA LEU A 154 12.06 9.56 -0.15
C LEU A 154 13.43 9.04 -0.62
N PRO A 155 14.16 8.27 0.22
CA PRO A 155 15.28 7.48 -0.26
C PRO A 155 14.81 6.49 -1.32
N LYS A 156 15.61 6.30 -2.36
CA LYS A 156 15.30 5.34 -3.42
C LYS A 156 15.13 3.93 -2.88
N SER A 157 14.22 3.19 -3.48
CA SER A 157 14.00 1.78 -3.20
C SER A 157 14.37 0.97 -4.44
N GLU A 158 15.28 0.00 -4.29
CA GLU A 158 15.66 -0.93 -5.36
C GLU A 158 14.76 -2.17 -5.39
N MET A 159 13.64 -2.13 -4.67
CA MET A 159 12.70 -3.23 -4.63
C MET A 159 12.15 -3.53 -6.03
N PRO A 160 12.27 -4.78 -6.52
CA PRO A 160 11.71 -5.14 -7.83
C PRO A 160 10.18 -5.10 -7.77
N LEU A 161 9.56 -4.49 -8.78
CA LEU A 161 8.10 -4.44 -8.94
C LEU A 161 7.66 -4.89 -10.35
N ASP A 162 8.54 -5.51 -11.10
CA ASP A 162 8.40 -5.62 -12.56
C ASP A 162 7.34 -6.62 -13.05
N GLU A 163 6.79 -7.50 -12.20
CA GLU A 163 5.79 -8.49 -12.62
C GLU A 163 4.75 -8.79 -11.53
N TRP A 164 4.03 -7.76 -11.08
CA TRP A 164 3.23 -7.86 -9.87
C TRP A 164 1.78 -8.22 -10.08
N THR A 165 1.51 -9.48 -9.84
CA THR A 165 0.17 -9.96 -9.50
C THR A 165 0.09 -10.59 -8.11
N SER A 166 1.23 -10.88 -7.48
CA SER A 166 1.34 -11.30 -6.07
C SER A 166 2.80 -11.22 -5.64
N MET A 167 3.08 -10.97 -4.34
CA MET A 167 4.43 -11.08 -3.78
C MET A 167 4.91 -12.53 -3.91
N SER A 168 5.71 -12.80 -4.92
CA SER A 168 6.19 -14.11 -5.35
C SER A 168 7.43 -14.55 -4.56
N GLU A 169 7.86 -15.79 -4.77
CA GLU A 169 9.14 -16.33 -4.25
C GLU A 169 10.35 -15.46 -4.61
N GLU A 170 10.27 -14.70 -5.69
CA GLU A 170 11.31 -13.78 -6.14
C GLU A 170 11.57 -12.65 -5.14
N ILE A 171 10.53 -12.12 -4.51
CA ILE A 171 10.67 -11.11 -3.46
C ILE A 171 11.19 -11.71 -2.17
N ASP A 172 10.73 -12.90 -1.80
CA ASP A 172 11.30 -13.59 -0.65
C ASP A 172 12.81 -13.75 -0.87
N GLY A 173 13.26 -14.21 -2.05
CA GLY A 173 14.66 -14.32 -2.39
C GLY A 173 15.42 -12.97 -2.43
N TRP A 174 14.78 -11.90 -2.92
CA TRP A 174 15.37 -10.57 -2.86
C TRP A 174 15.50 -10.07 -1.42
N TRP A 175 14.45 -10.24 -0.60
CA TRP A 175 14.46 -9.84 0.80
C TRP A 175 15.50 -10.60 1.61
N ASP A 176 15.64 -11.91 1.43
CA ASP A 176 16.69 -12.71 2.08
C ASP A 176 18.10 -12.20 1.75
N ARG A 177 18.35 -11.79 0.50
CA ARG A 177 19.63 -11.17 0.12
C ARG A 177 19.84 -9.82 0.82
N VAL A 178 18.79 -9.00 0.93
CA VAL A 178 18.85 -7.71 1.64
C VAL A 178 19.18 -7.91 3.11
N ILE A 179 18.50 -8.83 3.79
CA ILE A 179 18.76 -9.15 5.21
C ILE A 179 20.18 -9.65 5.38
N SER A 180 20.62 -10.62 4.58
CA SER A 180 21.97 -11.20 4.68
C SER A 180 23.06 -10.13 4.50
N SER A 181 22.91 -9.29 3.48
CA SER A 181 23.85 -8.19 3.22
C SER A 181 23.94 -7.20 4.39
N ARG A 182 22.82 -6.90 5.05
CA ARG A 182 22.77 -6.00 6.21
C ARG A 182 23.38 -6.64 7.45
N ALA A 183 23.10 -7.92 7.69
CA ALA A 183 23.71 -8.66 8.80
C ALA A 183 25.25 -8.70 8.68
N GLU A 184 25.79 -8.94 7.49
CA GLU A 184 27.21 -8.88 7.24
C GLU A 184 27.81 -7.47 7.46
N ALA A 185 27.10 -6.43 7.02
CA ALA A 185 27.56 -5.06 7.22
C ALA A 185 27.61 -4.66 8.71
N LEU A 186 26.64 -5.15 9.50
CA LEU A 186 26.64 -4.98 10.96
C LEU A 186 27.76 -5.74 11.64
N ALA A 187 27.98 -7.02 11.28
CA ALA A 187 29.06 -7.83 11.83
C ALA A 187 30.41 -7.16 11.59
N ARG A 188 30.66 -6.63 10.39
CA ARG A 188 31.89 -5.86 10.08
C ARG A 188 32.02 -4.61 10.94
N LYS A 189 30.94 -3.87 11.18
CA LYS A 189 30.95 -2.67 12.05
C LYS A 189 31.25 -3.00 13.51
N ARG A 190 30.83 -4.17 13.98
CA ARG A 190 31.09 -4.66 15.35
C ARG A 190 32.47 -5.28 15.50
N GLY A 191 33.18 -5.57 14.41
CA GLY A 191 34.46 -6.25 14.41
C GLY A 191 34.36 -7.77 14.63
N ASP A 192 33.19 -8.34 14.29
CA ASP A 192 32.90 -9.78 14.41
C ASP A 192 33.32 -10.55 13.13
N LEU A 193 33.71 -9.83 12.08
CA LEU A 193 34.23 -10.32 10.78
C LEU A 193 35.46 -9.53 10.33
#